data_d6646b0b848809ea7db68f656ac2a4a8
#
_entry.id   d6646b0b848809ea7db68f656ac2a4a8
#
_cell.length_a   1.000
_cell.length_b   1.000
_cell.length_c   1.000
_cell.angle_alpha   90.00
_cell.angle_beta   90.00
_cell.angle_gamma   90.00
#
_symmetry.space_group_name_H-M   'P 1'
#
loop_
_entity.id
_entity.type
_entity.pdbx_description
1 polymer ?
#
loop_
_entity_poly.entity_id
_entity_poly.type
_entity_poly.pdbx_seq_one_letter_code
_entity_poly.pdbx_strand_id
1 'polypeptide(L)'
;KFYYPILLKGKKRYAGHKFEPGLAPKLDVKGFECVRRDFAPIVSKTQKKILIKLCKENDVQGAIDIARETVVRLLENDVPIEELTMSKQLTRKPEDYKNPAPHTELAKRLQREQPAHIAPKTGDRIPYLIRPGYKGEKTCMRAVTPEDVREGRESADTRWYLSNQLQKPLQRIFEMIMENASEIFEVNQTKTPQTISNDMMRSFVQRTTVNRAIKRKATSVHL
;
A
#
# COMPACT_ATOMS: atom_id res chain seq x y z
N LYS A 1 21.46 22.48 -8.67
CA LYS A 1 20.53 21.41 -8.20
C LYS A 1 21.31 20.13 -8.01
N PHE A 2 21.20 19.48 -6.83
CA PHE A 2 21.76 18.17 -6.58
C PHE A 2 20.81 17.34 -5.72
N TYR A 3 21.04 16.02 -5.69
CA TYR A 3 20.24 15.07 -4.93
C TYR A 3 21.13 14.27 -3.98
N TYR A 4 20.74 14.17 -2.72
CA TYR A 4 21.43 13.34 -1.74
C TYR A 4 20.53 13.03 -0.54
N PRO A 5 20.38 11.74 -0.15
CA PRO A 5 20.64 10.58 -1.00
C PRO A 5 19.70 10.50 -2.20
N ILE A 6 20.00 9.62 -3.16
CA ILE A 6 19.14 9.30 -4.30
C ILE A 6 19.01 7.80 -4.47
N LEU A 7 17.78 7.32 -4.64
CA LEU A 7 17.43 5.97 -5.02
C LEU A 7 17.13 5.94 -6.52
N LEU A 8 17.90 5.19 -7.30
CA LEU A 8 17.79 5.13 -8.75
C LEU A 8 17.47 3.71 -9.21
N LYS A 9 16.22 3.42 -9.53
CA LYS A 9 15.79 2.10 -10.05
C LYS A 9 16.02 1.96 -11.56
N GLY A 10 16.04 3.07 -12.28
CA GLY A 10 16.24 3.09 -13.74
C GLY A 10 15.83 4.42 -14.37
N LYS A 11 15.90 4.47 -15.71
CA LYS A 11 15.51 5.66 -16.49
C LYS A 11 14.08 6.07 -16.14
N LYS A 12 13.86 7.31 -15.73
CA LYS A 12 12.56 7.90 -15.33
C LYS A 12 11.96 7.35 -14.00
N ARG A 13 12.69 6.54 -13.21
CA ARG A 13 12.23 6.04 -11.92
C ARG A 13 13.29 6.28 -10.86
N TYR A 14 13.10 7.34 -10.07
CA TYR A 14 14.00 7.74 -9.00
C TYR A 14 13.25 8.44 -7.85
N ALA A 15 13.86 8.44 -6.69
CA ALA A 15 13.45 9.25 -5.55
C ALA A 15 14.69 9.79 -4.85
N GLY A 16 14.67 11.04 -4.41
CA GLY A 16 15.80 11.61 -3.71
C GLY A 16 15.46 12.93 -3.03
N HIS A 17 16.27 13.28 -2.05
CA HIS A 17 16.19 14.56 -1.37
C HIS A 17 16.90 15.61 -2.24
N LYS A 18 16.12 16.50 -2.81
CA LYS A 18 16.58 17.50 -3.78
C LYS A 18 16.95 18.79 -3.08
N PHE A 19 18.12 19.29 -3.40
CA PHE A 19 18.66 20.57 -2.92
C PHE A 19 18.77 21.58 -4.07
N GLU A 20 18.25 22.78 -3.85
CA GLU A 20 18.33 23.91 -4.77
C GLU A 20 18.74 25.17 -4.00
N PRO A 21 19.66 26.01 -4.55
CA PRO A 21 20.04 27.27 -3.89
C PRO A 21 18.81 28.13 -3.61
N GLY A 22 18.72 28.65 -2.40
CA GLY A 22 17.62 29.53 -1.96
C GLY A 22 16.28 28.85 -1.69
N LEU A 23 16.19 27.53 -1.80
CA LEU A 23 14.96 26.76 -1.52
C LEU A 23 15.18 25.71 -0.44
N ALA A 24 14.14 25.45 0.35
CA ALA A 24 14.16 24.34 1.30
C ALA A 24 14.28 23.00 0.59
N PRO A 25 15.09 22.06 1.12
CA PRO A 25 15.22 20.73 0.56
C PRO A 25 13.86 20.01 0.54
N LYS A 26 13.58 19.30 -0.58
CA LYS A 26 12.32 18.54 -0.74
C LYS A 26 12.54 17.16 -1.33
N LEU A 27 11.67 16.23 -0.98
CA LEU A 27 11.61 14.91 -1.60
C LEU A 27 11.06 15.06 -3.03
N ASP A 28 11.86 14.70 -4.03
CA ASP A 28 11.45 14.62 -5.45
C ASP A 28 11.35 13.15 -5.85
N VAL A 29 10.16 12.76 -6.32
CA VAL A 29 9.83 11.38 -6.68
C VAL A 29 9.29 11.33 -8.09
N LYS A 30 9.87 10.48 -8.93
CA LYS A 30 9.43 10.25 -10.31
C LYS A 30 9.26 8.77 -10.59
N GLY A 31 8.18 8.43 -11.29
CA GLY A 31 7.93 7.10 -11.83
C GLY A 31 7.55 6.01 -10.82
N PHE A 32 7.50 6.30 -9.53
CA PHE A 32 6.96 5.41 -8.52
C PHE A 32 5.42 5.46 -8.47
N GLU A 33 4.83 4.43 -7.89
CA GLU A 33 3.39 4.28 -7.81
C GLU A 33 2.73 5.35 -6.92
N CYS A 34 3.47 5.92 -5.98
CA CYS A 34 2.98 6.98 -5.09
C CYS A 34 2.61 8.31 -5.79
N VAL A 35 3.03 8.50 -7.03
CA VAL A 35 2.62 9.65 -7.85
C VAL A 35 1.56 9.30 -8.89
N ARG A 36 1.06 8.07 -8.88
CA ARG A 36 0.05 7.56 -9.81
C ARG A 36 -1.31 7.48 -9.13
N ARG A 37 -2.39 7.61 -9.94
CA ARG A 37 -3.78 7.62 -9.45
C ARG A 37 -4.51 6.28 -9.65
N ASP A 38 -3.88 5.30 -10.28
CA ASP A 38 -4.44 3.99 -10.61
C ASP A 38 -4.13 2.90 -9.57
N PHE A 39 -3.36 3.25 -8.54
CA PHE A 39 -3.09 2.41 -7.37
C PHE A 39 -3.97 2.80 -6.19
N ALA A 40 -4.21 1.82 -5.30
CA ALA A 40 -4.91 2.09 -4.05
C ALA A 40 -4.13 3.10 -3.19
N PRO A 41 -4.82 4.04 -2.51
CA PRO A 41 -4.17 5.07 -1.69
C PRO A 41 -3.21 4.54 -0.63
N ILE A 42 -3.46 3.35 -0.07
CA ILE A 42 -2.54 2.67 0.87
C ILE A 42 -1.13 2.54 0.28
N VAL A 43 -1.01 2.18 -1.02
CA VAL A 43 0.29 2.04 -1.69
C VAL A 43 1.01 3.38 -1.76
N SER A 44 0.30 4.43 -2.17
CA SER A 44 0.85 5.78 -2.29
C SER A 44 1.30 6.34 -0.94
N LYS A 45 0.49 6.13 0.11
CA LYS A 45 0.80 6.59 1.47
C LYS A 45 2.01 5.85 2.04
N THR A 46 2.03 4.53 1.92
CA THR A 46 3.13 3.69 2.43
C THR A 46 4.44 3.97 1.69
N GLN A 47 4.43 4.03 0.36
CA GLN A 47 5.62 4.39 -0.41
C GLN A 47 6.18 5.76 -0.02
N LYS A 48 5.34 6.77 0.15
CA LYS A 48 5.78 8.10 0.57
C LYS A 48 6.46 8.07 1.93
N LYS A 49 5.87 7.38 2.92
CA LYS A 49 6.47 7.22 4.25
C LYS A 49 7.83 6.53 4.17
N ILE A 50 7.93 5.42 3.42
CA ILE A 50 9.18 4.68 3.21
C ILE A 50 10.23 5.55 2.54
N LEU A 51 9.89 6.27 1.46
CA LEU A 51 10.83 7.14 0.76
C LEU A 51 11.31 8.32 1.62
N ILE A 52 10.46 8.85 2.51
CA ILE A 52 10.87 9.86 3.50
C ILE A 52 11.89 9.25 4.47
N LYS A 53 11.61 8.08 5.02
CA LYS A 53 12.55 7.37 5.93
C LYS A 53 13.91 7.14 5.26
N LEU A 54 13.91 6.65 4.04
CA LEU A 54 15.14 6.34 3.30
C LEU A 54 15.89 7.61 2.85
N CYS A 55 15.19 8.57 2.23
CA CYS A 55 15.85 9.71 1.57
C CYS A 55 16.04 10.93 2.48
N LYS A 56 15.26 11.09 3.55
CA LYS A 56 15.37 12.23 4.45
C LYS A 56 16.01 11.85 5.78
N GLU A 57 15.64 10.70 6.35
CA GLU A 57 16.06 10.28 7.68
C GLU A 57 17.21 9.26 7.65
N ASN A 58 17.52 8.69 6.46
CA ASN A 58 18.51 7.62 6.26
C ASN A 58 18.26 6.40 7.18
N ASP A 59 16.98 6.12 7.46
CA ASP A 59 16.51 5.10 8.40
C ASP A 59 15.93 3.91 7.62
N VAL A 60 16.80 2.94 7.30
CA VAL A 60 16.42 1.72 6.58
C VAL A 60 15.53 0.83 7.44
N GLN A 61 15.85 0.68 8.74
CA GLN A 61 15.06 -0.18 9.62
C GLN A 61 13.66 0.38 9.82
N GLY A 62 13.51 1.69 10.05
CA GLY A 62 12.20 2.33 10.14
C GLY A 62 11.39 2.22 8.84
N ALA A 63 12.04 2.21 7.68
CA ALA A 63 11.37 1.96 6.41
C ALA A 63 10.82 0.52 6.30
N ILE A 64 11.59 -0.49 6.77
CA ILE A 64 11.18 -1.89 6.85
C ILE A 64 10.01 -2.05 7.83
N ASP A 65 10.09 -1.43 9.00
CA ASP A 65 9.05 -1.50 10.02
C ASP A 65 7.72 -0.92 9.52
N ILE A 66 7.75 0.21 8.79
CA ILE A 66 6.56 0.78 8.13
C ILE A 66 5.95 -0.20 7.11
N ALA A 67 6.78 -0.88 6.32
CA ALA A 67 6.30 -1.86 5.36
C ALA A 67 5.61 -3.03 6.05
N ARG A 68 6.24 -3.61 7.08
CA ARG A 68 5.70 -4.73 7.88
C ARG A 68 4.42 -4.35 8.61
N GLU A 69 4.40 -3.19 9.27
CA GLU A 69 3.20 -2.68 9.94
C GLU A 69 2.03 -2.55 8.95
N THR A 70 2.30 -1.99 7.77
CA THR A 70 1.25 -1.85 6.74
C THR A 70 0.72 -3.21 6.27
N VAL A 71 1.59 -4.22 6.12
CA VAL A 71 1.19 -5.59 5.76
C VAL A 71 0.32 -6.20 6.85
N VAL A 72 0.72 -6.07 8.12
CA VAL A 72 -0.06 -6.58 9.26
C VAL A 72 -1.43 -5.94 9.33
N ARG A 73 -1.51 -4.60 9.31
CA ARG A 73 -2.79 -3.86 9.31
C ARG A 73 -3.71 -4.28 8.16
N LEU A 74 -3.14 -4.49 6.97
CA LEU A 74 -3.91 -4.95 5.81
C LEU A 74 -4.47 -6.35 6.02
N LEU A 75 -3.69 -7.28 6.56
CA LEU A 75 -4.13 -8.67 6.82
C LEU A 75 -5.12 -8.77 7.98
N GLU A 76 -5.00 -7.90 8.98
CA GLU A 76 -5.94 -7.77 10.11
C GLU A 76 -7.23 -7.02 9.73
N ASN A 77 -7.34 -6.58 8.47
CA ASN A 77 -8.46 -5.78 7.99
C ASN A 77 -8.64 -4.42 8.72
N ASP A 78 -7.54 -3.91 9.31
CA ASP A 78 -7.46 -2.62 10.01
C ASP A 78 -7.00 -1.51 9.05
N VAL A 79 -7.62 -1.45 7.87
CA VAL A 79 -7.34 -0.41 6.87
C VAL A 79 -8.67 0.24 6.44
N PRO A 80 -8.78 1.57 6.51
CA PRO A 80 -9.98 2.27 6.06
C PRO A 80 -10.30 1.98 4.59
N ILE A 81 -11.58 1.85 4.27
CA ILE A 81 -12.09 1.57 2.91
C ILE A 81 -11.54 2.58 1.90
N GLU A 82 -11.42 3.83 2.30
CA GLU A 82 -10.88 4.93 1.48
C GLU A 82 -9.43 4.67 1.05
N GLU A 83 -8.64 3.99 1.86
CA GLU A 83 -7.25 3.64 1.53
C GLU A 83 -7.14 2.45 0.57
N LEU A 84 -8.17 1.63 0.47
CA LEU A 84 -8.27 0.51 -0.46
C LEU A 84 -9.02 0.88 -1.75
N THR A 85 -9.80 1.96 -1.75
CA THR A 85 -10.61 2.37 -2.89
C THR A 85 -9.74 2.86 -4.04
N MET A 86 -9.71 2.09 -5.12
CA MET A 86 -9.10 2.49 -6.39
C MET A 86 -10.09 3.30 -7.22
N SER A 87 -9.59 4.14 -8.13
CA SER A 87 -10.45 4.96 -8.99
C SER A 87 -9.88 5.05 -10.39
N LYS A 88 -10.68 4.74 -11.41
CA LYS A 88 -10.26 4.81 -12.80
C LYS A 88 -11.32 5.47 -13.67
N GLN A 89 -10.88 6.29 -14.63
CA GLN A 89 -11.77 7.02 -15.51
C GLN A 89 -12.26 6.16 -16.68
N LEU A 90 -13.53 6.27 -17.01
CA LEU A 90 -14.11 5.74 -18.24
C LEU A 90 -13.73 6.66 -19.40
N THR A 91 -12.82 6.22 -20.26
CA THR A 91 -12.38 6.99 -21.44
C THR A 91 -13.27 6.79 -22.65
N ARG A 92 -14.17 5.80 -22.61
CA ARG A 92 -15.18 5.48 -23.61
C ARG A 92 -16.37 4.77 -22.96
N LYS A 93 -17.39 4.43 -23.71
CA LYS A 93 -18.51 3.65 -23.19
C LYS A 93 -18.03 2.30 -22.67
N PRO A 94 -18.61 1.76 -21.58
CA PRO A 94 -18.18 0.48 -21.00
C PRO A 94 -18.21 -0.69 -21.98
N GLU A 95 -19.13 -0.69 -22.94
CA GLU A 95 -19.28 -1.73 -23.97
C GLU A 95 -18.14 -1.71 -25.00
N ASP A 96 -17.53 -0.54 -25.25
CA ASP A 96 -16.49 -0.36 -26.28
C ASP A 96 -15.10 -0.81 -25.80
N TYR A 97 -14.97 -1.29 -24.56
CA TYR A 97 -13.70 -1.82 -24.09
C TYR A 97 -13.46 -3.24 -24.59
N LYS A 98 -12.45 -3.41 -25.44
CA LYS A 98 -12.04 -4.73 -25.95
C LYS A 98 -11.60 -5.69 -24.84
N ASN A 99 -10.88 -5.15 -23.84
CA ASN A 99 -10.41 -5.92 -22.68
C ASN A 99 -11.21 -5.51 -21.43
N PRO A 100 -11.94 -6.44 -20.80
CA PRO A 100 -12.69 -6.17 -19.59
C PRO A 100 -11.75 -5.77 -18.45
N ALA A 101 -12.10 -4.73 -17.72
CA ALA A 101 -11.36 -4.23 -16.57
C ALA A 101 -12.32 -4.04 -15.36
N PRO A 102 -11.82 -4.07 -14.11
CA PRO A 102 -12.68 -3.97 -12.92
C PRO A 102 -13.66 -2.79 -12.98
N HIS A 103 -13.17 -1.59 -13.29
CA HIS A 103 -14.00 -0.38 -13.37
C HIS A 103 -14.99 -0.39 -14.52
N THR A 104 -14.69 -1.08 -15.65
CA THR A 104 -15.61 -1.16 -16.80
C THR A 104 -16.73 -2.15 -16.53
N GLU A 105 -16.43 -3.31 -15.93
CA GLU A 105 -17.45 -4.31 -15.58
C GLU A 105 -18.36 -3.78 -14.45
N LEU A 106 -17.80 -3.09 -13.47
CA LEU A 106 -18.59 -2.40 -12.44
C LEU A 106 -19.50 -1.34 -13.08
N ALA A 107 -18.99 -0.52 -13.99
CA ALA A 107 -19.80 0.49 -14.67
C ALA A 107 -20.96 -0.11 -15.46
N LYS A 108 -20.74 -1.23 -16.20
CA LYS A 108 -21.81 -1.97 -16.89
C LYS A 108 -22.88 -2.49 -15.91
N ARG A 109 -22.48 -2.97 -14.74
CA ARG A 109 -23.41 -3.40 -13.70
C ARG A 109 -24.23 -2.20 -13.20
N LEU A 110 -23.59 -1.11 -12.82
CA LEU A 110 -24.27 0.09 -12.32
C LEU A 110 -25.20 0.71 -13.36
N GLN A 111 -24.87 0.67 -14.66
CA GLN A 111 -25.76 1.14 -15.73
C GLN A 111 -27.04 0.32 -15.88
N ARG A 112 -27.00 -0.97 -15.48
CA ARG A 112 -28.20 -1.83 -15.47
C ARG A 112 -29.04 -1.68 -14.21
N GLU A 113 -28.41 -1.42 -13.09
CA GLU A 113 -29.03 -1.38 -11.76
C GLU A 113 -29.56 0.02 -11.38
N GLN A 114 -28.94 1.07 -11.94
CA GLN A 114 -29.24 2.45 -11.56
C GLN A 114 -30.05 3.20 -12.65
N PRO A 115 -30.88 4.17 -12.25
CA PRO A 115 -31.55 5.07 -13.18
C PRO A 115 -30.54 5.83 -14.07
N ALA A 116 -30.93 6.09 -15.33
CA ALA A 116 -30.05 6.67 -16.36
C ALA A 116 -29.41 8.02 -15.99
N HIS A 117 -30.02 8.79 -15.08
CA HIS A 117 -29.49 10.08 -14.63
C HIS A 117 -28.36 9.95 -13.61
N ILE A 118 -28.27 8.81 -12.89
CA ILE A 118 -27.23 8.50 -11.88
C ILE A 118 -26.17 7.57 -12.47
N ALA A 119 -26.54 6.73 -13.44
CA ALA A 119 -25.67 5.73 -14.05
C ALA A 119 -24.37 6.32 -14.60
N PRO A 120 -23.22 5.61 -14.44
CA PRO A 120 -21.92 6.10 -14.89
C PRO A 120 -21.87 6.40 -16.39
N LYS A 121 -21.24 7.53 -16.76
CA LYS A 121 -21.07 8.00 -18.14
C LYS A 121 -19.61 8.05 -18.54
N THR A 122 -19.34 8.15 -19.83
CA THR A 122 -18.00 8.42 -20.36
C THR A 122 -17.46 9.73 -19.76
N GLY A 123 -16.22 9.67 -19.27
CA GLY A 123 -15.58 10.78 -18.53
C GLY A 123 -15.59 10.60 -17.03
N ASP A 124 -16.54 9.85 -16.47
CA ASP A 124 -16.66 9.64 -15.04
C ASP A 124 -15.52 8.76 -14.50
N ARG A 125 -15.16 9.02 -13.25
CA ARG A 125 -14.23 8.17 -12.51
C ARG A 125 -15.02 7.20 -11.65
N ILE A 126 -14.78 5.92 -11.86
CA ILE A 126 -15.44 4.83 -11.15
C ILE A 126 -14.57 4.45 -9.95
N PRO A 127 -15.03 4.71 -8.72
CA PRO A 127 -14.40 4.17 -7.52
C PRO A 127 -14.79 2.70 -7.38
N TYR A 128 -13.82 1.85 -7.03
CA TYR A 128 -14.07 0.43 -6.85
C TYR A 128 -13.09 -0.21 -5.87
N LEU A 129 -13.53 -1.31 -5.26
CA LEU A 129 -12.68 -2.25 -4.52
C LEU A 129 -12.75 -3.63 -5.20
N ILE A 130 -11.82 -4.51 -4.82
CA ILE A 130 -11.83 -5.91 -5.27
C ILE A 130 -12.27 -6.77 -4.08
N ARG A 131 -13.37 -7.51 -4.26
CA ARG A 131 -13.87 -8.49 -3.30
C ARG A 131 -13.14 -9.84 -3.42
N PRO A 132 -13.19 -10.70 -2.40
CA PRO A 132 -12.78 -12.09 -2.52
C PRO A 132 -13.52 -12.77 -3.69
N GLY A 133 -12.83 -13.66 -4.41
CA GLY A 133 -13.37 -14.35 -5.57
C GLY A 133 -13.34 -15.85 -5.42
N TYR A 134 -14.07 -16.53 -6.29
CA TYR A 134 -14.05 -17.99 -6.40
C TYR A 134 -12.88 -18.45 -7.29
N LYS A 135 -12.53 -19.74 -7.18
CA LYS A 135 -11.50 -20.35 -8.03
C LYS A 135 -11.88 -20.18 -9.52
N GLY A 136 -11.02 -19.52 -10.29
CA GLY A 136 -11.24 -19.27 -11.74
C GLY A 136 -12.01 -17.96 -12.05
N GLU A 137 -12.53 -17.24 -11.07
CA GLU A 137 -13.19 -15.97 -11.30
C GLU A 137 -12.18 -14.88 -11.72
N LYS A 138 -12.49 -14.19 -12.82
CA LYS A 138 -11.62 -13.11 -13.33
C LYS A 138 -11.70 -11.90 -12.40
N THR A 139 -10.55 -11.28 -12.11
CA THR A 139 -10.46 -10.10 -11.25
C THR A 139 -11.38 -8.95 -11.68
N CYS A 140 -11.60 -8.78 -13.00
CA CYS A 140 -12.49 -7.74 -13.51
C CYS A 140 -13.96 -7.89 -13.05
N MET A 141 -14.42 -9.12 -12.75
CA MET A 141 -15.77 -9.42 -12.27
C MET A 141 -15.92 -9.23 -10.76
N ARG A 142 -14.82 -9.01 -10.05
CA ARG A 142 -14.77 -8.91 -8.58
C ARG A 142 -14.84 -7.45 -8.08
N ALA A 143 -15.07 -6.51 -8.99
CA ALA A 143 -15.19 -5.11 -8.64
C ALA A 143 -16.52 -4.81 -7.93
N VAL A 144 -16.44 -4.14 -6.78
CA VAL A 144 -17.58 -3.71 -5.98
C VAL A 144 -17.47 -2.22 -5.65
N THR A 145 -18.60 -1.59 -5.32
CA THR A 145 -18.60 -0.19 -4.92
C THR A 145 -18.09 -0.01 -3.49
N PRO A 146 -17.56 1.16 -3.12
CA PRO A 146 -17.24 1.46 -1.73
C PRO A 146 -18.47 1.38 -0.80
N GLU A 147 -19.66 1.70 -1.33
CA GLU A 147 -20.94 1.62 -0.63
C GLU A 147 -21.28 0.18 -0.25
N ASP A 148 -21.10 -0.78 -1.17
CA ASP A 148 -21.33 -2.21 -0.90
C ASP A 148 -20.50 -2.70 0.28
N VAL A 149 -19.26 -2.21 0.39
CA VAL A 149 -18.35 -2.60 1.49
C VAL A 149 -18.70 -1.86 2.80
N ARG A 150 -19.08 -0.57 2.75
CA ARG A 150 -19.49 0.18 3.94
C ARG A 150 -20.76 -0.38 4.58
N GLU A 151 -21.69 -0.84 3.75
CA GLU A 151 -22.95 -1.44 4.21
C GLU A 151 -22.80 -2.91 4.60
N GLY A 152 -21.60 -3.48 4.50
CA GLY A 152 -21.32 -4.88 4.87
C GLY A 152 -21.89 -5.93 3.92
N ARG A 153 -22.36 -5.53 2.71
CA ARG A 153 -22.80 -6.48 1.69
C ARG A 153 -21.64 -7.25 1.05
N GLU A 154 -20.49 -6.59 0.97
CA GLU A 154 -19.26 -7.14 0.42
C GLU A 154 -18.07 -6.81 1.32
N SER A 155 -16.92 -7.46 1.09
CA SER A 155 -15.68 -7.19 1.79
C SER A 155 -14.52 -6.99 0.81
N ALA A 156 -13.46 -6.29 1.23
CA ALA A 156 -12.26 -6.16 0.43
C ALA A 156 -11.38 -7.42 0.54
N ASP A 157 -10.80 -7.88 -0.57
CA ASP A 157 -9.83 -8.98 -0.59
C ASP A 157 -8.43 -8.48 -0.18
N THR A 158 -8.15 -8.44 1.10
CA THR A 158 -6.88 -7.95 1.65
C THR A 158 -5.66 -8.73 1.11
N ARG A 159 -5.80 -10.03 0.83
CA ARG A 159 -4.72 -10.85 0.25
C ARG A 159 -4.43 -10.45 -1.20
N TRP A 160 -5.47 -10.15 -1.97
CA TRP A 160 -5.30 -9.62 -3.32
C TRP A 160 -4.63 -8.25 -3.30
N TYR A 161 -5.02 -7.35 -2.37
CA TYR A 161 -4.38 -6.05 -2.21
C TYR A 161 -2.91 -6.20 -1.83
N LEU A 162 -2.57 -7.10 -0.92
CA LEU A 162 -1.20 -7.38 -0.55
C LEU A 162 -0.37 -7.79 -1.77
N SER A 163 -0.77 -8.83 -2.48
CA SER A 163 0.02 -9.42 -3.57
C SER A 163 0.05 -8.57 -4.84
N ASN A 164 -1.06 -7.90 -5.19
CA ASN A 164 -1.20 -7.20 -6.48
C ASN A 164 -0.98 -5.69 -6.40
N GLN A 165 -1.24 -5.07 -5.24
CA GLN A 165 -1.14 -3.63 -5.08
C GLN A 165 0.07 -3.21 -4.24
N LEU A 166 0.31 -3.85 -3.10
CA LEU A 166 1.29 -3.39 -2.11
C LEU A 166 2.67 -4.01 -2.31
N GLN A 167 2.76 -5.34 -2.37
CA GLN A 167 4.04 -6.08 -2.34
C GLN A 167 4.98 -5.65 -3.47
N LYS A 168 4.57 -5.75 -4.72
CA LYS A 168 5.43 -5.45 -5.88
C LYS A 168 5.96 -4.01 -5.91
N PRO A 169 5.13 -2.97 -5.66
CA PRO A 169 5.61 -1.59 -5.55
C PRO A 169 6.62 -1.36 -4.43
N LEU A 170 6.41 -1.95 -3.25
CA LEU A 170 7.33 -1.79 -2.12
C LEU A 170 8.62 -2.60 -2.32
N GLN A 171 8.50 -3.84 -2.78
CA GLN A 171 9.66 -4.70 -3.08
C GLN A 171 10.65 -4.01 -4.03
N ARG A 172 10.16 -3.30 -5.06
CA ARG A 172 11.02 -2.55 -5.98
C ARG A 172 11.85 -1.45 -5.30
N ILE A 173 11.37 -0.88 -4.21
CA ILE A 173 12.14 0.11 -3.43
C ILE A 173 13.21 -0.62 -2.63
N PHE A 174 12.85 -1.67 -1.92
CA PHE A 174 13.79 -2.41 -1.07
C PHE A 174 14.88 -3.15 -1.85
N GLU A 175 14.59 -3.67 -3.05
CA GLU A 175 15.59 -4.26 -3.97
C GLU A 175 16.74 -3.30 -4.35
N MET A 176 16.60 -1.98 -4.12
CA MET A 176 17.67 -1.01 -4.36
C MET A 176 18.64 -0.90 -3.17
N ILE A 177 18.28 -1.44 -2.02
CA ILE A 177 19.02 -1.23 -0.76
C ILE A 177 19.33 -2.54 -0.01
N MET A 178 18.70 -3.66 -0.40
CA MET A 178 18.92 -4.97 0.22
C MET A 178 18.69 -6.11 -0.78
N GLU A 179 19.39 -7.22 -0.60
CA GLU A 179 19.33 -8.38 -1.49
C GLU A 179 18.01 -9.16 -1.34
N ASN A 180 17.56 -9.40 -0.11
CA ASN A 180 16.40 -10.25 0.19
C ASN A 180 15.15 -9.43 0.49
N ALA A 181 14.74 -8.54 -0.41
CA ALA A 181 13.58 -7.67 -0.23
C ALA A 181 12.23 -8.41 -0.08
N SER A 182 12.14 -9.67 -0.54
CA SER A 182 10.93 -10.49 -0.41
C SER A 182 10.62 -10.88 1.04
N GLU A 183 11.64 -11.07 1.88
CA GLU A 183 11.49 -11.48 3.29
C GLU A 183 10.66 -10.48 4.12
N ILE A 184 10.61 -9.20 3.71
CA ILE A 184 9.81 -8.17 4.37
C ILE A 184 8.32 -8.56 4.34
N PHE A 185 7.87 -9.26 3.30
CA PHE A 185 6.46 -9.61 3.03
C PHE A 185 6.13 -11.06 3.41
N GLU A 186 7.11 -11.84 3.83
CA GLU A 186 6.94 -13.21 4.35
C GLU A 186 6.41 -13.17 5.80
N VAL A 187 5.29 -12.49 5.98
CA VAL A 187 4.48 -12.68 7.20
C VAL A 187 3.93 -14.09 7.09
N ASN A 188 4.34 -14.99 7.99
CA ASN A 188 3.94 -16.39 8.01
C ASN A 188 2.43 -16.54 7.72
N GLN A 189 2.09 -16.95 6.49
CA GLN A 189 0.72 -17.14 6.03
C GLN A 189 -0.03 -18.23 6.81
N THR A 190 0.68 -18.94 7.69
CA THR A 190 0.16 -20.00 8.57
C THR A 190 -0.33 -19.49 9.92
N LYS A 191 -0.04 -18.22 10.29
CA LYS A 191 -0.52 -17.65 11.55
C LYS A 191 -1.80 -16.87 11.33
N THR A 192 -2.81 -17.15 12.17
CA THR A 192 -4.02 -16.35 12.23
C THR A 192 -3.69 -14.90 12.64
N PRO A 193 -4.50 -13.89 12.28
CA PRO A 193 -4.28 -12.51 12.66
C PRO A 193 -3.99 -12.31 14.16
N GLN A 194 -4.70 -13.04 15.03
CA GLN A 194 -4.49 -13.02 16.49
C GLN A 194 -3.11 -13.54 16.91
N THR A 195 -2.55 -14.52 16.21
CA THR A 195 -1.22 -15.08 16.51
C THR A 195 -0.12 -14.10 16.16
N ILE A 196 -0.28 -13.36 15.05
CA ILE A 196 0.67 -12.34 14.59
C ILE A 196 0.71 -11.17 15.59
N SER A 197 -0.46 -10.69 16.03
CA SER A 197 -0.57 -9.62 17.03
C SER A 197 0.07 -10.04 18.36
N ASN A 198 -0.14 -11.28 18.82
CA ASN A 198 0.45 -11.80 20.05
C ASN A 198 1.98 -11.95 19.96
N ASP A 199 2.51 -12.37 18.82
CA ASP A 199 3.97 -12.48 18.61
C ASP A 199 4.63 -11.08 18.55
N MET A 200 3.99 -10.08 17.94
CA MET A 200 4.46 -8.71 17.96
C MET A 200 4.43 -8.12 19.39
N MET A 201 3.37 -8.35 20.14
CA MET A 201 3.29 -7.92 21.56
C MET A 201 4.35 -8.60 22.40
N ARG A 202 4.60 -9.90 22.24
CA ARG A 202 5.68 -10.63 22.94
C ARG A 202 7.06 -10.06 22.59
N SER A 203 7.34 -9.77 21.32
CA SER A 203 8.62 -9.19 20.89
C SER A 203 8.81 -7.77 21.43
N PHE A 204 7.74 -6.98 21.50
CA PHE A 204 7.75 -5.64 22.09
C PHE A 204 8.01 -5.72 23.61
N VAL A 205 7.34 -6.61 24.34
CA VAL A 205 7.53 -6.84 25.77
C VAL A 205 8.96 -7.32 26.06
N GLN A 206 9.51 -8.23 25.26
CA GLN A 206 10.89 -8.69 25.42
C GLN A 206 11.90 -7.54 25.21
N ARG A 207 11.73 -6.69 24.18
CA ARG A 207 12.60 -5.54 23.93
C ARG A 207 12.53 -4.51 25.07
N THR A 208 11.35 -4.24 25.61
CA THR A 208 11.19 -3.32 26.75
C THR A 208 11.80 -3.90 28.04
N THR A 209 11.71 -5.21 28.24
CA THR A 209 12.32 -5.89 29.41
C THR A 209 13.84 -5.88 29.34
N VAL A 210 14.42 -6.15 28.15
CA VAL A 210 15.87 -6.08 27.93
C VAL A 210 16.39 -4.66 28.12
N ASN A 211 15.72 -3.65 27.61
CA ASN A 211 16.09 -2.24 27.79
C ASN A 211 16.00 -1.79 29.27
N ARG A 212 15.03 -2.30 30.04
CA ARG A 212 14.96 -2.07 31.50
C ARG A 212 16.10 -2.75 32.24
N ALA A 213 16.50 -3.96 31.84
CA ALA A 213 17.62 -4.68 32.46
C ALA A 213 18.95 -3.99 32.15
N ILE A 214 19.15 -3.48 30.95
CA ILE A 214 20.36 -2.70 30.59
C ILE A 214 20.43 -1.39 31.38
N LYS A 215 19.32 -0.65 31.51
CA LYS A 215 19.28 0.57 32.36
C LYS A 215 19.58 0.28 33.82
N ARG A 216 19.08 -0.81 34.40
CA ARG A 216 19.38 -1.18 35.81
C ARG A 216 20.83 -1.55 36.02
N LYS A 217 21.50 -2.21 35.06
CA LYS A 217 22.94 -2.51 35.12
C LYS A 217 23.80 -1.23 35.01
N ALA A 218 23.41 -0.27 34.19
CA ALA A 218 24.12 0.98 34.03
C ALA A 218 24.07 1.87 35.32
N THR A 219 22.97 1.79 36.09
CA THR A 219 22.82 2.53 37.37
C THR A 219 23.51 1.86 38.55
N SER A 220 23.86 0.57 38.44
CA SER A 220 24.58 -0.14 39.56
C SER A 220 26.10 -0.13 39.44
N VAL A 221 26.67 0.56 38.46
CA VAL A 221 28.13 0.70 38.23
C VAL A 221 28.65 2.07 38.73
N HIS A 222 27.78 2.93 39.26
CA HIS A 222 28.14 4.26 39.82
C HIS A 222 27.76 4.43 41.29
N LEU A 223 27.95 3.38 42.10
CA LEU A 223 27.95 3.45 43.58
C LEU A 223 29.19 2.77 44.11
#